data_e3f9cdf956f59d6bea5b6932ed33c198
#
_entry.id   e3f9cdf956f59d6bea5b6932ed33c198
#
_cell.length_a   1.000
_cell.length_b   1.000
_cell.length_c   1.000
_cell.angle_alpha   90.00
_cell.angle_beta   90.00
_cell.angle_gamma   90.00
#
_symmetry.space_group_name_H-M   'P 1'
#
loop_
_entity.id
_entity.type
_entity.pdbx_description
1 polymer ?
#
loop_
_entity_poly.entity_id
_entity_poly.type
_entity_poly.pdbx_seq_one_letter_code
_entity_poly.pdbx_strand_id
1 'polypeptide(L)'
;MDLAALCSGHSGRVKVVTDTILDSDEGSTDGAGLDLPATGRALYRRLCDFIAPPHCLVCRAGVGESGSLCSTCWNALRFIEEPCCPRLGIPFPYDPGLGQVSAAALADPPPWMRARSAVAYDDAAKPIVHALKYRDRHEAASLMTRLMARAGSQLLSECDLVIPVPLHPMRLWRRRFNQAALIAQGLCVDRRAAFQPLILKRARATRPQVGLDHEARRKNVRGAFVVAEHDRKRVGGRRIVLVDDVMTTGATASASTLALQKAGATSVDILTFALVLEPRRLHI
;
A
#
# COMPACT_ATOMS: atom_id res chain seq x y z
N MET A 1 19.67 -22.59 15.61
CA MET A 1 19.81 -22.31 14.16
C MET A 1 19.67 -20.82 14.00
N ASP A 2 20.77 -20.19 13.61
CA ASP A 2 21.01 -18.76 13.70
C ASP A 2 20.13 -17.89 12.81
N LEU A 3 19.48 -16.90 13.41
CA LEU A 3 18.67 -15.85 12.78
C LEU A 3 19.47 -14.59 12.39
N ALA A 4 20.80 -14.70 12.34
CA ALA A 4 21.71 -13.54 12.20
C ALA A 4 22.15 -13.23 10.76
N ALA A 5 21.64 -13.89 9.73
CA ALA A 5 22.24 -13.83 8.38
C ALA A 5 21.43 -13.08 7.29
N LEU A 6 20.46 -12.23 7.63
CA LEU A 6 19.62 -11.55 6.60
C LEU A 6 19.64 -10.01 6.67
N CYS A 7 20.63 -9.40 7.29
CA CYS A 7 20.85 -7.95 7.26
C CYS A 7 22.16 -7.58 6.57
N SER A 8 22.33 -7.88 5.28
CA SER A 8 23.40 -7.30 4.48
C SER A 8 22.82 -6.47 3.34
N GLY A 9 23.06 -5.17 3.47
CA GLY A 9 22.80 -4.02 2.68
C GLY A 9 22.78 -4.10 1.17
N HIS A 10 21.81 -3.39 0.60
CA HIS A 10 22.00 -2.76 -0.71
C HIS A 10 21.46 -1.33 -0.66
N SER A 11 22.37 -0.40 -0.85
CA SER A 11 22.12 1.04 -0.95
C SER A 11 21.63 1.36 -2.35
N GLY A 12 20.32 1.43 -2.54
CA GLY A 12 19.68 1.90 -3.76
C GLY A 12 19.28 3.38 -3.63
N ARG A 13 19.80 4.24 -4.52
CA ARG A 13 19.43 5.65 -4.65
C ARG A 13 17.93 5.83 -4.88
N VAL A 14 17.23 6.46 -3.96
CA VAL A 14 15.87 6.98 -4.20
C VAL A 14 16.03 8.33 -4.92
N LYS A 15 15.83 8.35 -6.24
CA LYS A 15 15.60 9.60 -6.98
C LYS A 15 14.16 10.04 -6.73
N VAL A 16 14.01 11.12 -6.01
CA VAL A 16 12.73 11.84 -5.92
C VAL A 16 12.59 12.65 -7.20
N VAL A 17 11.71 12.21 -8.10
CA VAL A 17 11.32 13.01 -9.27
C VAL A 17 10.17 13.91 -8.84
N THR A 18 10.51 15.16 -8.58
CA THR A 18 9.56 16.27 -8.53
C THR A 18 9.62 16.96 -9.89
N ASP A 19 8.81 16.52 -10.85
CA ASP A 19 8.58 17.29 -12.06
C ASP A 19 7.38 18.21 -11.88
N THR A 20 7.71 19.48 -11.66
CA THR A 20 6.82 20.61 -11.83
C THR A 20 6.81 20.97 -13.32
N ILE A 21 5.63 20.95 -13.91
CA ILE A 21 5.39 21.57 -15.22
C ILE A 21 5.35 23.08 -15.01
N LEU A 22 6.28 23.80 -15.56
CA LEU A 22 6.15 25.12 -16.17
C LEU A 22 7.47 25.50 -16.84
N ASP A 23 7.33 26.02 -18.04
CA ASP A 23 8.31 26.39 -19.04
C ASP A 23 9.31 27.49 -18.61
N SER A 24 10.43 27.44 -19.36
CA SER A 24 11.34 28.53 -19.75
C SER A 24 12.35 29.08 -18.74
N ASP A 25 13.56 28.98 -19.24
CA ASP A 25 14.76 29.79 -19.14
C ASP A 25 15.85 29.43 -18.13
N GLU A 26 16.94 29.08 -18.76
CA GLU A 26 18.37 29.15 -18.45
C GLU A 26 18.83 29.60 -17.04
N GLY A 27 19.58 28.71 -16.40
CA GLY A 27 20.36 29.06 -15.21
C GLY A 27 20.93 27.80 -14.54
N SER A 28 22.07 27.32 -15.04
CA SER A 28 22.91 26.33 -14.37
C SER A 28 23.21 26.79 -12.94
N THR A 29 22.68 26.05 -11.95
CA THR A 29 23.26 26.06 -10.60
C THR A 29 23.42 24.61 -10.17
N ASP A 30 24.67 24.16 -10.19
CA ASP A 30 25.14 22.92 -9.58
C ASP A 30 24.74 22.86 -8.10
N GLY A 31 23.68 22.11 -7.79
CA GLY A 31 23.35 21.69 -6.45
C GLY A 31 24.37 20.62 -6.01
N ALA A 32 25.48 21.02 -5.41
CA ALA A 32 26.46 20.15 -4.80
C ALA A 32 25.80 19.35 -3.66
N GLY A 33 25.24 18.20 -3.99
CA GLY A 33 24.91 17.18 -2.99
C GLY A 33 26.23 16.69 -2.38
N LEU A 34 26.45 16.99 -1.08
CA LEU A 34 27.58 16.49 -0.30
C LEU A 34 27.54 14.94 -0.32
N ASP A 35 28.32 14.34 -1.19
CA ASP A 35 28.56 12.90 -1.25
C ASP A 35 29.48 12.52 -0.09
N LEU A 36 28.90 12.42 1.11
CA LEU A 36 29.64 11.98 2.29
C LEU A 36 30.00 10.49 2.15
N PRO A 37 31.25 10.11 2.44
CA PRO A 37 31.65 8.71 2.49
C PRO A 37 30.79 7.93 3.49
N ALA A 38 30.70 6.60 3.34
CA ALA A 38 29.81 5.75 4.16
C ALA A 38 29.98 5.97 5.67
N THR A 39 31.21 6.23 6.12
CA THR A 39 31.55 6.58 7.51
C THR A 39 30.99 7.95 7.93
N GLY A 40 31.03 8.95 7.06
CA GLY A 40 30.44 10.27 7.30
C GLY A 40 28.92 10.22 7.39
N ARG A 41 28.27 9.40 6.56
CA ARG A 41 26.81 9.17 6.63
C ARG A 41 26.39 8.48 7.92
N ALA A 42 27.17 7.51 8.40
CA ALA A 42 26.91 6.82 9.66
C ALA A 42 27.05 7.77 10.86
N LEU A 43 28.08 8.63 10.86
CA LEU A 43 28.28 9.62 11.92
C LEU A 43 27.18 10.70 11.92
N TYR A 44 26.81 11.18 10.72
CA TYR A 44 25.70 12.14 10.58
C TYR A 44 24.38 11.55 11.08
N ARG A 45 24.05 10.29 10.75
CA ARG A 45 22.87 9.60 11.29
C ARG A 45 22.90 9.52 12.81
N ARG A 46 24.03 9.10 13.41
CA ARG A 46 24.17 9.05 14.86
C ARG A 46 23.99 10.41 15.53
N LEU A 47 24.47 11.47 14.92
CA LEU A 47 24.30 12.84 15.41
C LEU A 47 22.83 13.28 15.29
N CYS A 48 22.16 12.97 14.18
CA CYS A 48 20.74 13.23 14.02
C CYS A 48 19.90 12.41 15.03
N ASP A 49 20.22 11.14 15.25
CA ASP A 49 19.55 10.26 16.21
C ASP A 49 19.78 10.73 17.68
N PHE A 50 20.90 11.40 17.96
CA PHE A 50 21.15 12.01 19.25
C PHE A 50 20.31 13.28 19.48
N ILE A 51 20.14 14.11 18.46
CA ILE A 51 19.36 15.36 18.52
C ILE A 51 17.86 15.07 18.46
N ALA A 52 17.45 14.11 17.63
CA ALA A 52 16.06 13.70 17.42
C ALA A 52 15.99 12.16 17.41
N PRO A 53 15.98 11.53 18.61
CA PRO A 53 15.98 10.08 18.71
C PRO A 53 14.75 9.49 18.03
N PRO A 54 14.89 8.35 17.32
CA PRO A 54 13.78 7.70 16.66
C PRO A 54 12.73 7.24 17.68
N HIS A 55 11.46 7.48 17.33
CA HIS A 55 10.33 7.17 18.18
C HIS A 55 9.36 6.20 17.51
N CYS A 56 8.71 5.37 18.31
CA CYS A 56 7.63 4.50 17.85
C CYS A 56 6.53 5.31 17.16
N LEU A 57 6.12 4.89 15.97
CA LEU A 57 5.07 5.55 15.18
C LEU A 57 3.71 5.64 15.88
N VAL A 58 3.47 4.78 16.88
CA VAL A 58 2.19 4.69 17.60
C VAL A 58 2.24 5.39 18.95
N CYS A 59 3.12 4.94 19.86
CA CYS A 59 3.13 5.42 21.26
C CYS A 59 4.24 6.42 21.59
N ARG A 60 5.13 6.74 20.63
CA ARG A 60 6.26 7.66 20.79
C ARG A 60 7.35 7.18 21.77
N ALA A 61 7.30 5.95 22.25
CA ALA A 61 8.42 5.37 22.99
C ALA A 61 9.68 5.33 22.11
N GLY A 62 10.86 5.46 22.72
CA GLY A 62 12.13 5.36 22.00
C GLY A 62 12.26 4.00 21.31
N VAL A 63 12.78 4.00 20.08
CA VAL A 63 13.07 2.80 19.28
C VAL A 63 14.47 2.91 18.68
N GLY A 64 15.02 1.81 18.20
CA GLY A 64 16.36 1.81 17.60
C GLY A 64 16.44 2.37 16.20
N GLU A 65 15.31 2.49 15.47
CA GLU A 65 15.29 2.89 14.08
C GLU A 65 14.00 3.65 13.74
N SER A 66 14.13 4.74 12.96
CA SER A 66 13.00 5.50 12.43
C SER A 66 12.08 4.64 11.58
N GLY A 67 10.76 4.87 11.73
CA GLY A 67 9.76 4.07 11.02
C GLY A 67 9.54 2.68 11.60
N SER A 68 9.93 2.47 12.86
CA SER A 68 9.74 1.23 13.59
C SER A 68 8.64 1.36 14.65
N LEU A 69 8.20 0.22 15.18
CA LEU A 69 7.33 0.12 16.34
C LEU A 69 8.14 -0.41 17.53
N CYS A 70 7.80 0.03 18.74
CA CYS A 70 8.28 -0.64 19.93
C CYS A 70 7.66 -2.05 20.07
N SER A 71 8.25 -2.91 20.90
CA SER A 71 7.77 -4.29 21.09
C SER A 71 6.30 -4.37 21.50
N THR A 72 5.85 -3.50 22.38
CA THR A 72 4.44 -3.43 22.80
C THR A 72 3.50 -3.13 21.65
N CYS A 73 3.79 -2.11 20.83
CA CYS A 73 2.96 -1.75 19.69
C CYS A 73 3.03 -2.78 18.55
N TRP A 74 4.19 -3.43 18.38
CA TRP A 74 4.35 -4.52 17.43
C TRP A 74 3.49 -5.73 17.81
N ASN A 75 3.56 -6.16 19.06
CA ASN A 75 2.80 -7.31 19.57
C ASN A 75 1.29 -7.06 19.65
N ALA A 76 0.87 -5.78 19.67
CA ALA A 76 -0.55 -5.43 19.60
C ALA A 76 -1.13 -5.55 18.18
N LEU A 77 -0.29 -5.58 17.12
CA LEU A 77 -0.77 -5.75 15.76
C LEU A 77 -1.26 -7.19 15.53
N ARG A 78 -2.45 -7.30 14.95
CA ARG A 78 -3.00 -8.58 14.50
C ARG A 78 -2.62 -8.82 13.05
N PHE A 79 -1.52 -9.53 12.84
CA PHE A 79 -1.07 -9.92 11.51
C PHE A 79 -2.07 -10.88 10.86
N ILE A 80 -2.26 -10.74 9.55
CA ILE A 80 -3.04 -11.67 8.75
C ILE A 80 -2.04 -12.59 8.05
N GLU A 81 -1.96 -13.81 8.54
CA GLU A 81 -1.10 -14.86 8.02
C GLU A 81 -1.94 -16.02 7.48
N GLU A 82 -1.32 -16.91 6.72
CA GLU A 82 -2.01 -18.14 6.28
C GLU A 82 -2.27 -19.07 7.47
N PRO A 83 -3.39 -19.82 7.42
CA PRO A 83 -4.32 -19.97 6.31
C PRO A 83 -5.33 -18.82 6.20
N CYS A 84 -5.46 -18.25 5.01
CA CYS A 84 -6.45 -17.21 4.71
C CYS A 84 -7.13 -17.45 3.36
N CYS A 85 -8.38 -16.96 3.23
CA CYS A 85 -9.12 -17.03 1.97
C CYS A 85 -8.36 -16.32 0.85
N PRO A 86 -7.99 -17.02 -0.25
CA PRO A 86 -7.22 -16.40 -1.33
C PRO A 86 -7.96 -15.22 -1.99
N ARG A 87 -9.30 -15.28 -2.05
CA ARG A 87 -10.14 -14.28 -2.70
C ARG A 87 -10.32 -13.02 -1.86
N LEU A 88 -10.57 -13.14 -0.56
CA LEU A 88 -10.89 -12.02 0.31
C LEU A 88 -9.74 -11.62 1.25
N GLY A 89 -8.71 -12.46 1.42
CA GLY A 89 -7.63 -12.22 2.38
C GLY A 89 -8.07 -12.34 3.84
N ILE A 90 -9.26 -12.90 4.13
CA ILE A 90 -9.75 -13.08 5.51
C ILE A 90 -9.10 -14.33 6.10
N PRO A 91 -8.57 -14.28 7.34
CA PRO A 91 -8.02 -15.47 8.00
C PRO A 91 -9.10 -16.50 8.25
N PHE A 92 -8.76 -17.78 8.09
CA PHE A 92 -9.59 -18.87 8.54
C PHE A 92 -9.37 -19.14 10.04
N PRO A 93 -10.40 -19.54 10.79
CA PRO A 93 -10.26 -19.93 12.21
C PRO A 93 -9.56 -21.30 12.38
N TYR A 94 -9.43 -22.07 11.31
CA TYR A 94 -8.77 -23.39 11.25
C TYR A 94 -8.14 -23.56 9.88
N ASP A 95 -7.28 -24.55 9.69
CA ASP A 95 -6.74 -24.87 8.38
C ASP A 95 -7.77 -25.65 7.54
N PRO A 96 -8.37 -25.04 6.51
CA PRO A 96 -9.36 -25.68 5.67
C PRO A 96 -8.75 -26.57 4.57
N GLY A 97 -7.41 -26.65 4.49
CA GLY A 97 -6.67 -27.27 3.38
C GLY A 97 -6.38 -26.33 2.21
N LEU A 98 -5.61 -26.84 1.25
CA LEU A 98 -5.11 -26.06 0.13
C LEU A 98 -6.23 -25.55 -0.80
N GLY A 99 -6.15 -24.28 -1.20
CA GLY A 99 -7.00 -23.70 -2.23
C GLY A 99 -8.45 -23.42 -1.80
N GLN A 100 -8.79 -23.60 -0.54
CA GLN A 100 -10.16 -23.37 -0.06
C GLN A 100 -10.54 -21.90 -0.09
N VAL A 101 -11.77 -21.65 -0.52
CA VAL A 101 -12.37 -20.31 -0.61
C VAL A 101 -13.44 -20.18 0.46
N SER A 102 -13.47 -19.06 1.16
CA SER A 102 -14.46 -18.81 2.22
C SER A 102 -15.89 -18.76 1.66
N ALA A 103 -16.87 -19.17 2.46
CA ALA A 103 -18.29 -19.11 2.11
C ALA A 103 -18.72 -17.69 1.68
N ALA A 104 -18.17 -16.65 2.32
CA ALA A 104 -18.43 -15.28 1.95
C ALA A 104 -17.97 -14.94 0.52
N ALA A 105 -16.81 -15.46 0.09
CA ALA A 105 -16.31 -15.24 -1.28
C ALA A 105 -17.04 -16.09 -2.32
N LEU A 106 -17.66 -17.21 -1.92
CA LEU A 106 -18.52 -18.00 -2.79
C LEU A 106 -19.89 -17.33 -2.98
N ALA A 107 -20.45 -16.76 -1.91
CA ALA A 107 -21.76 -16.11 -1.93
C ALA A 107 -21.75 -14.76 -2.71
N ASP A 108 -20.69 -13.96 -2.58
CA ASP A 108 -20.50 -12.70 -3.32
C ASP A 108 -19.06 -12.67 -3.89
N PRO A 109 -18.82 -13.32 -5.04
CA PRO A 109 -17.49 -13.42 -5.62
C PRO A 109 -16.94 -12.03 -6.00
N PRO A 110 -15.77 -11.65 -5.46
CA PRO A 110 -15.16 -10.37 -5.84
C PRO A 110 -14.63 -10.40 -7.27
N PRO A 111 -14.56 -9.25 -7.97
CA PRO A 111 -14.07 -9.21 -9.35
C PRO A 111 -12.55 -9.44 -9.47
N TRP A 112 -11.79 -9.27 -8.39
CA TRP A 112 -10.34 -9.53 -8.38
C TRP A 112 -10.03 -11.02 -8.19
N MET A 113 -8.80 -11.39 -8.52
CA MET A 113 -8.36 -12.79 -8.42
C MET A 113 -8.01 -13.18 -6.99
N ARG A 114 -7.12 -12.43 -6.35
CA ARG A 114 -6.63 -12.68 -4.98
C ARG A 114 -6.56 -11.38 -4.19
N ALA A 115 -6.66 -11.48 -2.88
CA ALA A 115 -6.41 -10.36 -1.97
C ALA A 115 -5.49 -10.77 -0.84
N ARG A 116 -4.59 -9.85 -0.44
CA ARG A 116 -3.73 -9.98 0.73
C ARG A 116 -3.70 -8.66 1.49
N SER A 117 -3.67 -8.77 2.80
CA SER A 117 -3.51 -7.64 3.71
C SER A 117 -2.52 -7.99 4.79
N ALA A 118 -1.73 -7.03 5.25
CA ALA A 118 -0.69 -7.30 6.24
C ALA A 118 -1.26 -7.49 7.65
N VAL A 119 -2.26 -6.68 8.03
CA VAL A 119 -2.82 -6.68 9.38
C VAL A 119 -4.34 -6.51 9.37
N ALA A 120 -5.00 -6.88 10.48
CA ALA A 120 -6.39 -6.50 10.73
C ALA A 120 -6.47 -4.99 11.02
N TYR A 121 -7.55 -4.34 10.54
CA TYR A 121 -7.82 -2.92 10.83
C TYR A 121 -8.54 -2.79 12.17
N ASP A 122 -7.79 -2.62 13.21
CA ASP A 122 -8.25 -2.46 14.60
C ASP A 122 -7.61 -1.24 15.27
N ASP A 123 -7.74 -1.12 16.58
CA ASP A 123 -7.22 0.02 17.33
C ASP A 123 -5.69 0.11 17.31
N ALA A 124 -4.98 -1.00 17.12
CA ALA A 124 -3.53 -1.02 16.99
C ALA A 124 -3.05 -0.56 15.60
N ALA A 125 -3.77 -0.90 14.54
CA ALA A 125 -3.41 -0.53 13.16
C ALA A 125 -3.86 0.89 12.78
N LYS A 126 -4.96 1.40 13.36
CA LYS A 126 -5.49 2.75 13.07
C LYS A 126 -4.47 3.87 13.21
N PRO A 127 -3.64 3.95 14.29
CA PRO A 127 -2.65 5.01 14.43
C PRO A 127 -1.62 5.04 13.30
N ILE A 128 -1.18 3.87 12.79
CA ILE A 128 -0.22 3.76 11.68
C ILE A 128 -0.84 4.33 10.40
N VAL A 129 -2.09 3.96 10.10
CA VAL A 129 -2.83 4.49 8.95
C VAL A 129 -3.04 6.00 9.08
N HIS A 130 -3.28 6.50 10.29
CA HIS A 130 -3.41 7.93 10.57
C HIS A 130 -2.08 8.67 10.42
N ALA A 131 -0.97 8.11 10.91
CA ALA A 131 0.36 8.70 10.75
C ALA A 131 0.69 8.92 9.28
N LEU A 132 0.41 7.91 8.41
CA LEU A 132 0.56 8.05 6.96
C LEU A 132 -0.26 9.21 6.38
N LYS A 133 -1.44 9.50 6.92
CA LYS A 133 -2.34 10.54 6.39
C LYS A 133 -1.99 11.96 6.80
N TYR A 134 -1.34 12.14 7.97
CA TYR A 134 -1.29 13.47 8.60
C TYR A 134 0.10 13.93 9.08
N ARG A 135 1.00 13.05 9.52
CA ARG A 135 2.24 13.45 10.20
C ARG A 135 3.52 12.80 9.64
N ASP A 136 3.74 11.54 9.93
CA ASP A 136 5.02 10.85 9.70
C ASP A 136 4.96 10.03 8.39
N ARG A 137 4.70 10.70 7.28
CA ARG A 137 4.34 10.09 5.99
C ARG A 137 5.33 9.07 5.48
N HIS A 138 6.61 9.42 5.48
CA HIS A 138 7.66 8.56 4.92
C HIS A 138 7.95 7.37 5.82
N GLU A 139 8.02 7.58 7.12
CA GLU A 139 8.27 6.52 8.09
C GLU A 139 7.12 5.51 8.13
N ALA A 140 5.87 6.00 8.20
CA ALA A 140 4.70 5.15 8.15
C ALA A 140 4.59 4.40 6.81
N ALA A 141 4.87 5.06 5.68
CA ALA A 141 4.89 4.42 4.37
C ALA A 141 5.95 3.32 4.29
N SER A 142 7.15 3.56 4.83
CA SER A 142 8.23 2.58 4.87
C SER A 142 7.84 1.33 5.67
N LEU A 143 7.27 1.51 6.88
CA LEU A 143 6.78 0.40 7.68
C LEU A 143 5.68 -0.38 6.95
N MET A 144 4.67 0.31 6.42
CA MET A 144 3.57 -0.31 5.70
C MET A 144 4.07 -1.06 4.47
N THR A 145 5.01 -0.50 3.71
CA THR A 145 5.63 -1.14 2.54
C THR A 145 6.31 -2.44 2.94
N ARG A 146 7.11 -2.46 4.01
CA ARG A 146 7.79 -3.69 4.48
C ARG A 146 6.79 -4.78 4.85
N LEU A 147 5.75 -4.44 5.60
CA LEU A 147 4.73 -5.39 6.01
C LEU A 147 3.90 -5.91 4.84
N MET A 148 3.53 -5.03 3.91
CA MET A 148 2.82 -5.40 2.69
C MET A 148 3.68 -6.22 1.74
N ALA A 149 4.97 -5.92 1.62
CA ALA A 149 5.91 -6.69 0.80
C ALA A 149 6.03 -8.15 1.28
N ARG A 150 5.97 -8.36 2.61
CA ARG A 150 5.94 -9.71 3.21
C ARG A 150 4.60 -10.41 2.90
N ALA A 151 3.47 -9.77 3.24
CA ALA A 151 2.14 -10.35 3.08
C ALA A 151 1.78 -10.64 1.61
N GLY A 152 2.23 -9.78 0.69
CA GLY A 152 1.96 -9.88 -0.75
C GLY A 152 3.14 -10.40 -1.58
N SER A 153 4.12 -11.09 -0.97
CA SER A 153 5.34 -11.51 -1.66
C SER A 153 5.07 -12.30 -2.93
N GLN A 154 4.14 -13.25 -2.89
CA GLN A 154 3.73 -14.04 -4.04
C GLN A 154 3.05 -13.16 -5.11
N LEU A 155 2.11 -12.28 -4.73
CA LEU A 155 1.43 -11.40 -5.68
C LEU A 155 2.42 -10.50 -6.42
N LEU A 156 3.38 -9.95 -5.67
CA LEU A 156 4.40 -9.05 -6.20
C LEU A 156 5.46 -9.74 -7.08
N SER A 157 5.71 -11.04 -6.86
CA SER A 157 6.63 -11.82 -7.72
C SER A 157 6.01 -12.19 -9.06
N GLU A 158 4.69 -12.28 -9.12
CA GLU A 158 3.94 -12.73 -10.29
C GLU A 158 3.37 -11.58 -11.14
N CYS A 159 3.33 -10.35 -10.61
CA CYS A 159 2.72 -9.23 -11.31
C CYS A 159 3.66 -8.54 -12.31
N ASP A 160 3.06 -7.92 -13.32
CA ASP A 160 3.75 -7.08 -14.31
C ASP A 160 3.71 -5.60 -13.89
N LEU A 161 2.59 -5.16 -13.28
CA LEU A 161 2.36 -3.78 -12.91
C LEU A 161 1.87 -3.67 -11.47
N VAL A 162 2.32 -2.61 -10.80
CA VAL A 162 1.80 -2.18 -9.49
C VAL A 162 1.13 -0.83 -9.68
N ILE A 163 -0.18 -0.77 -9.39
CA ILE A 163 -1.02 0.40 -9.60
C ILE A 163 -1.63 0.81 -8.26
N PRO A 164 -1.40 2.05 -7.79
CA PRO A 164 -2.06 2.53 -6.59
C PRO A 164 -3.52 2.92 -6.87
N VAL A 165 -4.39 2.73 -5.90
CA VAL A 165 -5.74 3.29 -5.92
C VAL A 165 -5.65 4.82 -5.93
N PRO A 166 -6.25 5.51 -6.93
CA PRO A 166 -6.13 6.95 -7.03
C PRO A 166 -7.06 7.67 -6.05
N LEU A 167 -6.55 8.74 -5.45
CA LEU A 167 -7.38 9.70 -4.73
C LEU A 167 -8.13 10.60 -5.71
N HIS A 168 -9.29 11.11 -5.29
CA HIS A 168 -9.95 12.19 -6.03
C HIS A 168 -9.10 13.46 -6.01
N PRO A 169 -9.01 14.25 -7.12
CA PRO A 169 -8.17 15.45 -7.21
C PRO A 169 -8.31 16.41 -6.03
N MET A 170 -9.53 16.67 -5.54
CA MET A 170 -9.77 17.51 -4.37
C MET A 170 -9.14 16.95 -3.08
N ARG A 171 -9.14 15.63 -2.90
CA ARG A 171 -8.48 14.98 -1.76
C ARG A 171 -6.96 15.00 -1.93
N LEU A 172 -6.48 14.82 -3.16
CA LEU A 172 -5.06 14.92 -3.50
C LEU A 172 -4.55 16.33 -3.21
N TRP A 173 -5.30 17.36 -3.62
CA TRP A 173 -4.96 18.76 -3.32
C TRP A 173 -4.88 19.02 -1.81
N ARG A 174 -5.87 18.55 -1.02
CA ARG A 174 -5.88 18.72 0.44
C ARG A 174 -4.79 17.92 1.16
N ARG A 175 -4.46 16.72 0.65
CA ARG A 175 -3.44 15.83 1.25
C ARG A 175 -2.05 16.03 0.67
N ARG A 176 -1.93 16.72 -0.46
CA ARG A 176 -0.70 16.98 -1.24
C ARG A 176 -0.01 15.73 -1.79
N PHE A 177 -0.52 14.52 -1.56
CA PHE A 177 0.05 13.27 -2.04
C PHE A 177 -0.95 12.11 -1.95
N ASN A 178 -0.68 11.05 -2.70
CA ASN A 178 -1.46 9.80 -2.65
C ASN A 178 -0.72 8.78 -1.79
N GLN A 179 -1.32 8.39 -0.67
CA GLN A 179 -0.76 7.41 0.28
C GLN A 179 -0.46 6.06 -0.38
N ALA A 180 -1.43 5.55 -1.15
CA ALA A 180 -1.27 4.30 -1.87
C ALA A 180 -0.13 4.37 -2.90
N ALA A 181 0.12 5.55 -3.49
CA ALA A 181 1.23 5.73 -4.43
C ALA A 181 2.60 5.67 -3.75
N LEU A 182 2.76 6.24 -2.54
CA LEU A 182 4.01 6.13 -1.77
C LEU A 182 4.34 4.67 -1.45
N ILE A 183 3.34 3.93 -0.98
CA ILE A 183 3.50 2.50 -0.66
C ILE A 183 3.80 1.72 -1.94
N ALA A 184 3.02 1.90 -3.00
CA ALA A 184 3.20 1.20 -4.27
C ALA A 184 4.57 1.45 -4.90
N GLN A 185 5.10 2.66 -4.81
CA GLN A 185 6.44 3.00 -5.25
C GLN A 185 7.49 2.21 -4.47
N GLY A 186 7.36 2.15 -3.14
CA GLY A 186 8.27 1.39 -2.29
C GLY A 186 8.21 -0.11 -2.55
N LEU A 187 7.03 -0.65 -2.90
CA LEU A 187 6.87 -2.06 -3.27
C LEU A 187 7.55 -2.45 -4.59
N CYS A 188 7.85 -1.49 -5.47
CA CYS A 188 8.50 -1.73 -6.75
C CYS A 188 10.03 -1.59 -6.71
N VAL A 189 10.61 -1.15 -5.60
CA VAL A 189 12.07 -1.05 -5.46
C VAL A 189 12.66 -2.46 -5.59
N ASP A 190 13.68 -2.59 -6.47
CA ASP A 190 14.38 -3.85 -6.77
C ASP A 190 13.49 -4.99 -7.30
N ARG A 191 12.33 -4.68 -7.90
CA ARG A 191 11.41 -5.65 -8.49
C ARG A 191 11.23 -5.44 -9.98
N ARG A 192 10.84 -6.52 -10.69
CA ARG A 192 10.51 -6.46 -12.13
C ARG A 192 9.23 -5.70 -12.42
N ALA A 193 8.29 -5.66 -11.47
CA ALA A 193 7.00 -5.01 -11.64
C ALA A 193 7.17 -3.49 -11.81
N ALA A 194 6.53 -2.94 -12.84
CA ALA A 194 6.58 -1.51 -13.11
C ALA A 194 5.56 -0.74 -12.28
N PHE A 195 6.02 0.30 -11.57
CA PHE A 195 5.15 1.25 -10.88
C PHE A 195 4.42 2.16 -11.87
N GLN A 196 3.09 2.18 -11.82
CA GLN A 196 2.26 2.92 -12.76
C GLN A 196 1.18 3.75 -12.05
N PRO A 197 1.54 4.93 -11.50
CA PRO A 197 0.66 5.71 -10.62
C PRO A 197 -0.47 6.43 -11.35
N LEU A 198 -0.38 6.64 -12.66
CA LEU A 198 -1.28 7.51 -13.42
C LEU A 198 -2.25 6.77 -14.36
N ILE A 199 -2.11 5.46 -14.53
CA ILE A 199 -2.95 4.65 -15.43
C ILE A 199 -4.40 4.65 -14.96
N LEU A 200 -4.63 4.36 -13.67
CA LEU A 200 -5.97 4.37 -13.09
C LEU A 200 -6.29 5.78 -12.58
N LYS A 201 -7.38 6.36 -13.07
CA LYS A 201 -7.82 7.71 -12.69
C LYS A 201 -9.17 7.65 -12.02
N ARG A 202 -9.38 8.52 -11.01
CA ARG A 202 -10.68 8.70 -10.39
C ARG A 202 -11.39 9.88 -11.07
N ALA A 203 -12.31 9.56 -12.00
CA ALA A 203 -12.98 10.53 -12.85
C ALA A 203 -14.14 11.26 -12.15
N ARG A 204 -14.70 10.68 -11.07
CA ARG A 204 -15.87 11.25 -10.37
C ARG A 204 -15.59 11.47 -8.89
N ALA A 205 -15.98 12.64 -8.39
CA ALA A 205 -16.05 12.89 -6.95
C ALA A 205 -17.07 11.95 -6.29
N THR A 206 -16.68 11.31 -5.21
CA THR A 206 -17.56 10.47 -4.42
C THR A 206 -17.60 10.98 -2.98
N ARG A 207 -18.73 10.85 -2.31
CA ARG A 207 -18.85 11.23 -0.90
C ARG A 207 -17.84 10.45 -0.03
N PRO A 208 -17.43 10.98 1.14
CA PRO A 208 -16.64 10.19 2.08
C PRO A 208 -17.36 8.87 2.39
N GLN A 209 -16.60 7.76 2.40
CA GLN A 209 -17.19 6.44 2.65
C GLN A 209 -17.45 6.17 4.14
N VAL A 210 -16.98 7.06 5.02
CA VAL A 210 -17.23 6.99 6.46
C VAL A 210 -18.71 7.20 6.71
N GLY A 211 -19.34 6.28 7.47
CA GLY A 211 -20.77 6.33 7.77
C GLY A 211 -21.71 5.73 6.71
N LEU A 212 -21.21 5.32 5.54
CA LEU A 212 -22.03 4.63 4.55
C LEU A 212 -22.08 3.11 4.84
N ASP A 213 -23.24 2.50 4.63
CA ASP A 213 -23.41 1.05 4.62
C ASP A 213 -22.75 0.39 3.38
N HIS A 214 -22.83 -0.94 3.30
CA HIS A 214 -22.18 -1.70 2.23
C HIS A 214 -22.72 -1.36 0.84
N GLU A 215 -24.03 -1.29 0.69
CA GLU A 215 -24.67 -1.01 -0.60
C GLU A 215 -24.44 0.43 -1.05
N ALA A 216 -24.57 1.39 -0.13
CA ALA A 216 -24.27 2.80 -0.40
C ALA A 216 -22.80 3.00 -0.80
N ARG A 217 -21.84 2.27 -0.20
CA ARG A 217 -20.43 2.31 -0.63
C ARG A 217 -20.25 1.79 -2.05
N ARG A 218 -20.93 0.68 -2.42
CA ARG A 218 -20.87 0.14 -3.80
C ARG A 218 -21.46 1.12 -4.81
N LYS A 219 -22.64 1.69 -4.54
CA LYS A 219 -23.27 2.72 -5.39
C LYS A 219 -22.41 3.97 -5.52
N ASN A 220 -21.82 4.41 -4.42
CA ASN A 220 -20.98 5.62 -4.37
C ASN A 220 -19.77 5.57 -5.30
N VAL A 221 -19.11 4.42 -5.46
CA VAL A 221 -17.89 4.27 -6.27
C VAL A 221 -18.13 3.68 -7.66
N ARG A 222 -19.35 3.29 -8.01
CA ARG A 222 -19.69 2.72 -9.32
C ARG A 222 -19.35 3.71 -10.42
N GLY A 223 -18.49 3.29 -11.39
CA GLY A 223 -18.04 4.15 -12.50
C GLY A 223 -17.16 5.33 -12.10
N ALA A 224 -16.63 5.32 -10.85
CA ALA A 224 -15.74 6.39 -10.39
C ALA A 224 -14.30 6.26 -10.91
N PHE A 225 -13.91 5.09 -11.41
CA PHE A 225 -12.56 4.82 -11.88
C PHE A 225 -12.56 4.54 -13.39
N VAL A 226 -11.52 5.04 -14.05
CA VAL A 226 -11.34 4.88 -15.50
C VAL A 226 -9.86 4.71 -15.83
N VAL A 227 -9.60 3.97 -16.91
CA VAL A 227 -8.32 3.93 -17.61
C VAL A 227 -8.49 4.68 -18.91
N ALA A 228 -7.65 5.66 -19.18
CA ALA A 228 -7.72 6.44 -20.41
C ALA A 228 -7.40 5.55 -21.62
N GLU A 229 -7.96 5.89 -22.80
CA GLU A 229 -7.81 5.08 -24.03
C GLU A 229 -6.34 4.86 -24.39
N HIS A 230 -5.53 5.91 -24.31
CA HIS A 230 -4.09 5.84 -24.61
C HIS A 230 -3.30 4.94 -23.66
N ASP A 231 -3.81 4.68 -22.42
CA ASP A 231 -3.18 3.80 -21.43
C ASP A 231 -3.62 2.33 -21.56
N ARG A 232 -4.68 2.02 -22.34
CA ARG A 232 -5.19 0.65 -22.46
C ARG A 232 -4.13 -0.34 -22.96
N LYS A 233 -3.29 0.08 -23.92
CA LYS A 233 -2.19 -0.76 -24.42
C LYS A 233 -1.18 -1.13 -23.34
N ARG A 234 -1.03 -0.30 -22.29
CA ARG A 234 -0.12 -0.56 -21.16
C ARG A 234 -0.71 -1.55 -20.17
N VAL A 235 -2.05 -1.66 -20.11
CA VAL A 235 -2.81 -2.53 -19.21
C VAL A 235 -3.14 -3.87 -19.86
N GLY A 236 -3.37 -3.88 -21.16
CA GLY A 236 -3.78 -5.07 -21.93
C GLY A 236 -2.82 -6.24 -21.75
N GLY A 237 -3.35 -7.41 -21.41
CA GLY A 237 -2.60 -8.63 -21.20
C GLY A 237 -1.76 -8.68 -19.92
N ARG A 238 -1.82 -7.68 -19.02
CA ARG A 238 -0.96 -7.58 -17.83
C ARG A 238 -1.64 -8.15 -16.58
N ARG A 239 -0.80 -8.69 -15.69
CA ARG A 239 -1.15 -9.06 -14.32
C ARG A 239 -0.84 -7.89 -13.40
N ILE A 240 -1.83 -7.41 -12.67
CA ILE A 240 -1.77 -6.15 -11.94
C ILE A 240 -1.95 -6.40 -10.44
N VAL A 241 -1.09 -5.80 -9.62
CA VAL A 241 -1.34 -5.64 -8.19
C VAL A 241 -1.87 -4.22 -7.95
N LEU A 242 -3.10 -4.12 -7.48
CA LEU A 242 -3.73 -2.88 -7.06
C LEU A 242 -3.44 -2.66 -5.56
N VAL A 243 -2.88 -1.50 -5.22
CA VAL A 243 -2.42 -1.16 -3.87
C VAL A 243 -3.31 -0.10 -3.24
N ASP A 244 -3.75 -0.33 -1.98
CA ASP A 244 -4.46 0.66 -1.16
C ASP A 244 -3.98 0.58 0.31
N ASP A 245 -4.34 1.57 1.13
CA ASP A 245 -4.01 1.59 2.57
C ASP A 245 -4.91 0.64 3.37
N VAL A 246 -6.22 0.72 3.19
CA VAL A 246 -7.20 -0.06 3.98
C VAL A 246 -8.31 -0.61 3.08
N MET A 247 -8.52 -1.91 3.16
CA MET A 247 -9.69 -2.54 2.56
C MET A 247 -10.78 -2.71 3.62
N THR A 248 -11.94 -2.09 3.36
CA THR A 248 -13.15 -2.22 4.20
C THR A 248 -14.13 -3.21 3.57
N THR A 249 -15.12 -2.72 2.84
CA THR A 249 -16.09 -3.56 2.09
C THR A 249 -15.58 -4.05 0.75
N GLY A 250 -14.39 -3.63 0.31
CA GLY A 250 -13.87 -3.91 -1.02
C GLY A 250 -14.52 -3.11 -2.16
N ALA A 251 -15.43 -2.17 -1.87
CA ALA A 251 -16.13 -1.42 -2.92
C ALA A 251 -15.17 -0.63 -3.84
N THR A 252 -14.16 0.04 -3.26
CA THR A 252 -13.11 0.74 -4.02
C THR A 252 -12.29 -0.23 -4.86
N ALA A 253 -11.86 -1.34 -4.28
CA ALA A 253 -11.11 -2.39 -4.96
C ALA A 253 -11.92 -2.97 -6.12
N SER A 254 -13.23 -3.27 -5.92
CA SER A 254 -14.14 -3.77 -6.96
C SER A 254 -14.26 -2.79 -8.14
N ALA A 255 -14.54 -1.53 -7.85
CA ALA A 255 -14.72 -0.54 -8.91
C ALA A 255 -13.42 -0.28 -9.70
N SER A 256 -12.28 -0.29 -9.01
CA SER A 256 -10.95 -0.15 -9.62
C SER A 256 -10.60 -1.37 -10.47
N THR A 257 -10.84 -2.58 -9.95
CA THR A 257 -10.63 -3.84 -10.67
C THR A 257 -11.43 -3.91 -11.95
N LEU A 258 -12.73 -3.59 -11.90
CA LEU A 258 -13.60 -3.58 -13.08
C LEU A 258 -13.13 -2.58 -14.15
N ALA A 259 -12.59 -1.43 -13.72
CA ALA A 259 -12.02 -0.45 -14.68
C ALA A 259 -10.76 -1.00 -15.37
N LEU A 260 -9.88 -1.69 -14.64
CA LEU A 260 -8.67 -2.31 -15.18
C LEU A 260 -9.00 -3.51 -16.09
N GLN A 261 -9.96 -4.35 -15.71
CA GLN A 261 -10.44 -5.46 -16.55
C GLN A 261 -11.07 -4.96 -17.84
N LYS A 262 -11.88 -3.88 -17.78
CA LYS A 262 -12.42 -3.23 -18.99
C LYS A 262 -11.33 -2.66 -19.90
N ALA A 263 -10.16 -2.32 -19.34
CA ALA A 263 -9.00 -1.89 -20.12
C ALA A 263 -8.15 -3.06 -20.64
N GLY A 264 -8.52 -4.32 -20.37
CA GLY A 264 -7.88 -5.53 -20.88
C GLY A 264 -6.86 -6.17 -19.94
N ALA A 265 -6.85 -5.85 -18.64
CA ALA A 265 -6.01 -6.55 -17.66
C ALA A 265 -6.35 -8.05 -17.63
N THR A 266 -5.33 -8.93 -17.62
CA THR A 266 -5.50 -10.39 -17.53
C THR A 266 -5.98 -10.80 -16.15
N SER A 267 -5.38 -10.23 -15.11
CA SER A 267 -5.79 -10.43 -13.73
C SER A 267 -5.49 -9.19 -12.90
N VAL A 268 -6.26 -9.02 -11.84
CA VAL A 268 -6.02 -7.97 -10.84
C VAL A 268 -6.03 -8.63 -9.46
N ASP A 269 -4.95 -8.47 -8.74
CA ASP A 269 -4.81 -8.84 -7.33
C ASP A 269 -4.85 -7.60 -6.47
N ILE A 270 -5.28 -7.73 -5.21
CA ILE A 270 -5.38 -6.63 -4.26
C ILE A 270 -4.34 -6.82 -3.16
N LEU A 271 -3.60 -5.74 -2.87
CA LEU A 271 -2.66 -5.70 -1.75
C LEU A 271 -2.91 -4.45 -0.91
N THR A 272 -3.25 -4.66 0.37
CA THR A 272 -3.51 -3.56 1.32
C THR A 272 -2.71 -3.71 2.60
N PHE A 273 -2.50 -2.60 3.30
CA PHE A 273 -1.88 -2.67 4.62
C PHE A 273 -2.85 -3.30 5.63
N ALA A 274 -4.10 -2.85 5.67
CA ALA A 274 -5.04 -3.34 6.66
C ALA A 274 -6.38 -3.77 6.05
N LEU A 275 -7.00 -4.79 6.65
CA LEU A 275 -8.31 -5.32 6.30
C LEU A 275 -9.27 -5.19 7.48
N VAL A 276 -10.44 -4.62 7.25
CA VAL A 276 -11.54 -4.64 8.23
C VAL A 276 -12.15 -6.04 8.28
N LEU A 277 -11.93 -6.71 9.40
CA LEU A 277 -12.53 -8.01 9.70
C LEU A 277 -13.87 -7.75 10.41
N GLU A 278 -14.98 -7.70 9.64
CA GLU A 278 -16.31 -7.52 10.24
C GLU A 278 -16.76 -8.80 10.97
N PRO A 279 -17.21 -8.70 12.25
CA PRO A 279 -17.76 -9.86 12.97
C PRO A 279 -18.97 -10.50 12.27
N ARG A 280 -19.71 -9.73 11.46
CA ARG A 280 -20.90 -10.20 10.73
C ARG A 280 -20.59 -11.09 9.53
N ARG A 281 -19.32 -11.17 9.05
CA ARG A 281 -18.92 -12.07 7.94
C ARG A 281 -18.44 -13.43 8.42
N LEU A 282 -18.32 -13.62 9.73
CA LEU A 282 -17.95 -14.89 10.36
C LEU A 282 -19.17 -15.72 10.80
N HIS A 283 -20.40 -15.27 10.56
CA HIS A 283 -21.58 -16.12 10.77
C HIS A 283 -21.69 -17.12 9.63
N ILE A 284 -21.36 -18.34 9.99
CA ILE A 284 -21.65 -19.60 9.32
C ILE A 284 -23.16 -19.72 9.17
#